data_f679f15a02ff53f268e9f973843dee9b
#
_entry.id   f679f15a02ff53f268e9f973843dee9b
#
_cell.length_a   1.000
_cell.length_b   1.000
_cell.length_c   1.000
_cell.angle_alpha   90.00
_cell.angle_beta   90.00
_cell.angle_gamma   90.00
#
_symmetry.space_group_name_H-M   'P 1'
#
loop_
_entity.id
_entity.type
_entity.pdbx_description
1 polymer ?
#
loop_
_entity_poly.entity_id
_entity_poly.type
_entity_poly.pdbx_seq_one_letter_code
_entity_poly.pdbx_strand_id
1 'polypeptide(L)'
;VTTEEMAAAYAAFVNEGVYTKPRTFVRVEDANGNVVLENEAQSTVAMKNTTAAIINHLLQEAALNGTGYEAQFSGMHIAGKTGSTNSNKDRYFVGYTPYYSCAVWAGYEHNQRIVASGNPCSAVFRKVMSAIHADLPDKDFFSCAGLTSVAVCADSGMLASENCALDVRGSRVYTALVAADNAP
;
A
#
# COMPACT_ATOMS: atom_id res chain seq x y z
N VAL A 1 -13.82 11.21 1.37
CA VAL A 1 -12.66 10.55 1.99
C VAL A 1 -11.51 11.54 1.97
N THR A 2 -10.88 11.77 3.11
CA THR A 2 -9.71 12.64 3.25
C THR A 2 -8.41 11.86 2.99
N THR A 3 -7.30 12.57 2.78
CA THR A 3 -5.97 11.94 2.67
C THR A 3 -5.57 11.24 3.98
N GLU A 4 -5.96 11.79 5.13
CA GLU A 4 -5.74 11.17 6.45
C GLU A 4 -6.46 9.82 6.57
N GLU A 5 -7.75 9.76 6.22
CA GLU A 5 -8.54 8.52 6.21
C GLU A 5 -7.95 7.48 5.25
N MET A 6 -7.48 7.92 4.07
CA MET A 6 -6.83 7.02 3.11
C MET A 6 -5.49 6.47 3.63
N ALA A 7 -4.67 7.31 4.26
CA ALA A 7 -3.42 6.85 4.89
C ALA A 7 -3.69 5.84 6.01
N ALA A 8 -4.69 6.10 6.86
CA ALA A 8 -5.10 5.20 7.93
C ALA A 8 -5.69 3.87 7.41
N ALA A 9 -6.47 3.92 6.33
CA ALA A 9 -7.01 2.71 5.70
C ALA A 9 -5.90 1.82 5.12
N TYR A 10 -4.91 2.43 4.46
CA TYR A 10 -3.77 1.68 3.90
C TYR A 10 -2.81 1.18 5.00
N ALA A 11 -2.70 1.89 6.14
CA ALA A 11 -1.95 1.41 7.30
C ALA A 11 -2.50 0.08 7.84
N ALA A 12 -3.79 -0.21 7.67
CA ALA A 12 -4.37 -1.48 8.08
C ALA A 12 -3.76 -2.69 7.34
N PHE A 13 -3.30 -2.51 6.08
CA PHE A 13 -2.66 -3.59 5.33
C PHE A 13 -1.30 -3.97 5.93
N VAL A 14 -0.49 -3.01 6.36
CA VAL A 14 0.81 -3.28 7.00
C VAL A 14 0.67 -3.67 8.47
N ASN A 15 -0.44 -3.33 9.09
CA ASN A 15 -0.77 -3.65 10.48
C ASN A 15 -1.64 -4.91 10.61
N GLU A 16 -1.31 -5.96 9.81
CA GLU A 16 -1.92 -7.30 9.89
C GLU A 16 -3.45 -7.33 9.76
N GLY A 17 -4.03 -6.34 9.07
CA GLY A 17 -5.46 -6.19 8.89
C GLY A 17 -6.18 -5.42 10.01
N VAL A 18 -5.44 -4.83 10.93
CA VAL A 18 -5.98 -4.02 12.02
C VAL A 18 -5.99 -2.54 11.63
N TYR A 19 -7.18 -1.99 11.48
CA TYR A 19 -7.38 -0.55 11.29
C TYR A 19 -7.28 0.18 12.63
N THR A 20 -6.51 1.25 12.69
CA THR A 20 -6.45 2.17 13.82
C THR A 20 -6.95 3.54 13.38
N LYS A 21 -7.93 4.09 14.10
CA LYS A 21 -8.47 5.42 13.83
C LYS A 21 -7.35 6.47 13.95
N PRO A 22 -7.18 7.36 12.96
CA PRO A 22 -6.18 8.40 13.03
C PRO A 22 -6.47 9.36 14.18
N ARG A 23 -5.40 9.87 14.78
CA ARG A 23 -5.47 10.85 15.88
C ARG A 23 -4.32 11.84 15.76
N THR A 24 -4.59 13.10 16.04
CA THR A 24 -3.63 14.19 15.92
C THR A 24 -2.78 14.42 17.17
N PHE A 25 -3.19 13.84 18.29
CA PHE A 25 -2.44 13.87 19.55
C PHE A 25 -2.61 12.55 20.31
N VAL A 26 -1.68 12.23 21.15
CA VAL A 26 -1.72 11.08 22.06
C VAL A 26 -2.09 11.54 23.46
N ARG A 27 -1.46 12.59 23.93
CA ARG A 27 -1.61 13.12 25.27
C ARG A 27 -1.35 14.62 25.28
N VAL A 28 -2.06 15.35 26.14
CA VAL A 28 -1.83 16.76 26.44
C VAL A 28 -1.47 16.86 27.92
N GLU A 29 -0.38 17.55 28.22
CA GLU A 29 0.11 17.80 29.57
C GLU A 29 0.09 19.30 29.89
N ASP A 30 -0.13 19.64 31.15
CA ASP A 30 0.04 21.01 31.63
C ASP A 30 1.54 21.34 31.85
N ALA A 31 1.82 22.59 32.24
CA ALA A 31 3.19 23.05 32.49
C ALA A 31 3.90 22.32 33.66
N ASN A 32 3.17 21.58 34.49
CA ASN A 32 3.70 20.81 35.62
C ASN A 32 3.86 19.32 35.29
N GLY A 33 3.51 18.91 34.03
CA GLY A 33 3.59 17.53 33.60
C GLY A 33 2.35 16.67 33.96
N ASN A 34 1.26 17.27 34.46
CA ASN A 34 0.04 16.53 34.72
C ASN A 34 -0.71 16.29 33.43
N VAL A 35 -1.22 15.07 33.25
CA VAL A 35 -2.04 14.71 32.08
C VAL A 35 -3.39 15.42 32.20
N VAL A 36 -3.69 16.29 31.22
CA VAL A 36 -4.96 17.02 31.12
C VAL A 36 -5.92 16.30 30.22
N LEU A 37 -5.40 15.67 29.14
CA LEU A 37 -6.21 14.95 28.16
C LEU A 37 -5.40 13.77 27.61
N GLU A 38 -6.05 12.62 27.51
CA GLU A 38 -5.49 11.43 26.87
C GLU A 38 -6.41 10.97 25.72
N ASN A 39 -5.78 10.59 24.62
CA ASN A 39 -6.48 10.10 23.43
C ASN A 39 -5.96 8.70 23.10
N GLU A 40 -6.63 7.69 23.62
CA GLU A 40 -6.27 6.30 23.42
C GLU A 40 -6.49 5.86 21.98
N ALA A 41 -5.66 4.91 21.51
CA ALA A 41 -5.82 4.34 20.18
C ALA A 41 -7.09 3.48 20.11
N GLN A 42 -7.93 3.76 19.11
CA GLN A 42 -9.10 2.97 18.79
C GLN A 42 -8.80 2.09 17.58
N SER A 43 -8.72 0.79 17.79
CA SER A 43 -8.40 -0.17 16.75
C SER A 43 -9.50 -1.20 16.55
N THR A 44 -9.67 -1.65 15.31
CA THR A 44 -10.66 -2.65 14.90
C THR A 44 -10.06 -3.59 13.88
N VAL A 45 -10.30 -4.89 13.98
CA VAL A 45 -9.92 -5.86 12.95
C VAL A 45 -10.80 -5.61 11.72
N ALA A 46 -10.18 -5.08 10.65
CA ALA A 46 -10.86 -4.77 9.40
C ALA A 46 -10.86 -5.94 8.42
N MET A 47 -9.84 -6.80 8.47
CA MET A 47 -9.70 -7.97 7.60
C MET A 47 -8.79 -9.04 8.24
N LYS A 48 -8.82 -10.25 7.68
CA LYS A 48 -7.89 -11.33 8.07
C LYS A 48 -6.44 -10.91 7.75
N ASN A 49 -5.48 -11.35 8.57
CA ASN A 49 -4.05 -11.10 8.31
C ASN A 49 -3.56 -11.72 6.98
N THR A 50 -4.10 -12.89 6.58
CA THR A 50 -3.83 -13.50 5.26
C THR A 50 -4.28 -12.59 4.11
N THR A 51 -5.45 -11.97 4.22
CA THR A 51 -5.93 -10.98 3.24
C THR A 51 -5.02 -9.76 3.18
N ALA A 52 -4.63 -9.22 4.33
CA ALA A 52 -3.72 -8.08 4.41
C ALA A 52 -2.35 -8.41 3.79
N ALA A 53 -1.80 -9.60 4.04
CA ALA A 53 -0.53 -10.03 3.47
C ALA A 53 -0.58 -10.19 1.94
N ILE A 54 -1.68 -10.74 1.40
CA ILE A 54 -1.88 -10.83 -0.06
C ILE A 54 -1.99 -9.43 -0.66
N ILE A 55 -2.74 -8.52 -0.04
CA ILE A 55 -2.85 -7.13 -0.51
C ILE A 55 -1.50 -6.43 -0.45
N ASN A 56 -0.70 -6.63 0.61
CA ASN A 56 0.66 -6.12 0.68
C ASN A 56 1.50 -6.57 -0.51
N HIS A 57 1.47 -7.86 -0.84
CA HIS A 57 2.20 -8.41 -2.00
C HIS A 57 1.74 -7.75 -3.31
N LEU A 58 0.43 -7.65 -3.54
CA LEU A 58 -0.12 -7.02 -4.76
C LEU A 58 0.24 -5.52 -4.87
N LEU A 59 0.22 -4.80 -3.75
CA LEU A 59 0.56 -3.38 -3.72
C LEU A 59 2.07 -3.14 -3.83
N GLN A 60 2.92 -4.07 -3.36
CA GLN A 60 4.36 -4.05 -3.64
C GLN A 60 4.62 -4.22 -5.14
N GLU A 61 3.98 -5.21 -5.79
CA GLU A 61 4.09 -5.40 -7.23
C GLU A 61 3.61 -4.17 -8.02
N ALA A 62 2.50 -3.55 -7.60
CA ALA A 62 2.00 -2.33 -8.23
C ALA A 62 2.95 -1.14 -8.07
N ALA A 63 3.67 -1.06 -6.95
CA ALA A 63 4.66 -0.03 -6.69
C ALA A 63 6.02 -0.33 -7.37
N LEU A 64 6.40 -1.61 -7.51
CA LEU A 64 7.69 -2.01 -8.07
C LEU A 64 7.65 -2.08 -9.60
N ASN A 65 6.66 -2.75 -10.16
CA ASN A 65 6.56 -3.11 -11.57
C ASN A 65 5.40 -2.43 -12.31
N GLY A 66 4.58 -1.68 -11.59
CA GLY A 66 3.35 -1.08 -12.11
C GLY A 66 3.35 0.45 -12.11
N THR A 67 2.15 1.00 -12.02
CA THR A 67 1.88 2.45 -12.09
C THR A 67 2.47 3.26 -10.92
N GLY A 68 2.90 2.59 -9.85
CA GLY A 68 3.50 3.21 -8.66
C GLY A 68 5.02 3.34 -8.69
N TYR A 69 5.69 2.91 -9.78
CA TYR A 69 7.16 2.86 -9.87
C TYR A 69 7.85 4.20 -9.52
N GLU A 70 7.26 5.33 -9.88
CA GLU A 70 7.80 6.66 -9.57
C GLU A 70 7.89 6.97 -8.06
N ALA A 71 7.19 6.20 -7.21
CA ALA A 71 7.21 6.36 -5.76
C ALA A 71 8.39 5.65 -5.08
N GLN A 72 9.14 4.82 -5.82
CA GLN A 72 10.25 4.04 -5.29
C GLN A 72 11.43 4.90 -4.83
N PHE A 73 12.04 4.51 -3.72
CA PHE A 73 13.32 5.01 -3.23
C PHE A 73 14.14 3.85 -2.64
N SER A 74 15.45 4.01 -2.55
CA SER A 74 16.35 2.94 -2.10
C SER A 74 16.28 2.71 -0.59
N GLY A 75 16.56 1.48 -0.16
CA GLY A 75 16.72 1.10 1.26
C GLY A 75 15.41 0.89 1.99
N MET A 76 14.29 0.69 1.27
CA MET A 76 13.00 0.41 1.90
C MET A 76 12.02 -0.30 0.97
N HIS A 77 11.26 -1.23 1.50
CA HIS A 77 10.15 -1.86 0.80
C HIS A 77 8.93 -0.94 0.78
N ILE A 78 8.33 -0.77 -0.41
CA ILE A 78 7.21 0.15 -0.63
C ILE A 78 6.04 -0.63 -1.23
N ALA A 79 4.87 -0.43 -0.67
CA ALA A 79 3.61 -0.87 -1.23
C ALA A 79 2.70 0.36 -1.47
N GLY A 80 1.96 0.39 -2.56
CA GLY A 80 1.10 1.54 -2.83
C GLY A 80 0.42 1.50 -4.18
N LYS A 81 -0.48 2.45 -4.36
CA LYS A 81 -1.30 2.56 -5.57
C LYS A 81 -1.53 4.01 -5.97
N THR A 82 -1.42 4.25 -7.27
CA THR A 82 -1.83 5.52 -7.90
C THR A 82 -3.35 5.57 -8.05
N GLY A 83 -3.90 6.77 -7.99
CA GLY A 83 -5.28 7.08 -8.37
C GLY A 83 -5.32 8.26 -9.33
N SER A 84 -6.25 8.23 -10.28
CA SER A 84 -6.49 9.33 -11.21
C SER A 84 -7.98 9.35 -11.56
N THR A 85 -8.60 10.52 -11.46
CA THR A 85 -9.96 10.70 -11.96
C THR A 85 -10.00 10.85 -13.48
N ASN A 86 -11.18 10.74 -14.06
CA ASN A 86 -11.40 10.98 -15.48
C ASN A 86 -10.87 12.36 -15.88
N SER A 87 -10.21 12.42 -17.03
CA SER A 87 -9.57 13.64 -17.54
C SER A 87 -8.42 14.18 -16.66
N ASN A 88 -7.88 13.37 -15.73
CA ASN A 88 -6.77 13.73 -14.85
C ASN A 88 -7.00 15.02 -14.03
N LYS A 89 -8.18 15.20 -13.51
CA LYS A 89 -8.51 16.37 -12.68
C LYS A 89 -8.04 16.22 -11.23
N ASP A 90 -8.00 14.97 -10.74
CA ASP A 90 -7.38 14.61 -9.47
C ASP A 90 -6.34 13.54 -9.69
N ARG A 91 -5.27 13.62 -8.96
CA ARG A 91 -4.22 12.61 -8.86
C ARG A 91 -4.03 12.21 -7.42
N TYR A 92 -3.84 10.93 -7.20
CA TYR A 92 -3.53 10.35 -5.91
C TYR A 92 -2.32 9.43 -5.99
N PHE A 93 -1.62 9.36 -4.90
CA PHE A 93 -0.80 8.20 -4.53
C PHE A 93 -1.03 7.91 -3.05
N VAL A 94 -1.37 6.69 -2.74
CA VAL A 94 -1.45 6.19 -1.37
C VAL A 94 -0.51 5.02 -1.26
N GLY A 95 0.40 5.07 -0.31
CA GLY A 95 1.38 4.02 -0.12
C GLY A 95 1.90 4.00 1.31
N TYR A 96 2.69 2.99 1.59
CA TYR A 96 3.26 2.75 2.90
C TYR A 96 4.55 1.94 2.80
N THR A 97 5.30 1.98 3.88
CA THR A 97 6.44 1.13 4.18
C THR A 97 6.11 0.32 5.44
N PRO A 98 6.97 -0.58 5.91
CA PRO A 98 6.79 -1.23 7.22
C PRO A 98 6.80 -0.26 8.42
N TYR A 99 7.06 1.03 8.22
CA TYR A 99 7.14 2.05 9.28
C TYR A 99 6.01 3.08 9.22
N TYR A 100 5.69 3.59 8.02
CA TYR A 100 4.79 4.73 7.85
C TYR A 100 3.86 4.54 6.67
N SER A 101 2.66 5.10 6.77
CA SER A 101 1.74 5.29 5.64
C SER A 101 1.63 6.75 5.26
N CYS A 102 1.45 7.01 3.97
CA CYS A 102 1.33 8.37 3.45
C CYS A 102 0.34 8.38 2.27
N ALA A 103 -0.56 9.34 2.29
CA ALA A 103 -1.47 9.61 1.17
C ALA A 103 -1.23 11.02 0.66
N VAL A 104 -1.08 11.14 -0.65
CA VAL A 104 -0.87 12.41 -1.35
C VAL A 104 -1.98 12.61 -2.37
N TRP A 105 -2.58 13.77 -2.35
CA TRP A 105 -3.54 14.21 -3.35
C TRP A 105 -3.05 15.48 -4.02
N ALA A 106 -3.31 15.59 -5.30
CA ALA A 106 -3.11 16.81 -6.07
C ALA A 106 -4.37 17.08 -6.91
N GLY A 107 -4.83 18.32 -6.87
CA GLY A 107 -5.99 18.80 -7.58
C GLY A 107 -6.08 20.31 -7.52
N TYR A 108 -7.02 20.87 -8.25
CA TYR A 108 -7.34 22.30 -8.22
C TYR A 108 -8.67 22.52 -7.49
N GLU A 109 -8.81 23.61 -6.78
CA GLU A 109 -10.06 24.02 -6.14
C GLU A 109 -11.22 24.09 -7.14
N HIS A 110 -10.95 24.67 -8.32
CA HIS A 110 -11.85 24.64 -9.47
C HIS A 110 -11.41 23.49 -10.39
N ASN A 111 -12.13 22.43 -10.39
CA ASN A 111 -11.93 21.14 -11.06
C ASN A 111 -11.32 21.27 -12.48
N GLN A 112 -10.00 21.46 -12.57
CA GLN A 112 -9.21 21.64 -13.80
C GLN A 112 -8.31 20.42 -14.02
N ARG A 113 -7.94 20.19 -15.28
CA ARG A 113 -7.02 19.13 -15.65
C ARG A 113 -5.60 19.43 -15.15
N ILE A 114 -5.00 18.47 -14.44
CA ILE A 114 -3.59 18.49 -14.10
C ILE A 114 -2.78 18.09 -15.33
N VAL A 115 -1.89 18.97 -15.79
CA VAL A 115 -0.94 18.70 -16.86
C VAL A 115 0.42 18.47 -16.21
N ALA A 116 0.81 17.20 -16.10
CA ALA A 116 2.10 16.81 -15.53
C ALA A 116 2.64 15.59 -16.27
N SER A 117 3.96 15.46 -16.34
CA SER A 117 4.63 14.24 -16.75
C SER A 117 4.62 13.28 -15.56
N GLY A 118 4.04 12.09 -15.73
CA GLY A 118 3.90 11.11 -14.66
C GLY A 118 2.85 11.48 -13.59
N ASN A 119 2.97 10.89 -12.41
CA ASN A 119 2.09 11.17 -11.27
C ASN A 119 2.80 12.07 -10.23
N PRO A 120 2.43 13.36 -10.10
CA PRO A 120 3.09 14.26 -9.16
C PRO A 120 2.97 13.79 -7.70
N CYS A 121 1.90 13.07 -7.36
CA CYS A 121 1.71 12.54 -6.01
C CYS A 121 2.73 11.44 -5.67
N SER A 122 3.12 10.60 -6.64
CA SER A 122 4.18 9.61 -6.45
C SER A 122 5.53 10.28 -6.19
N ALA A 123 5.83 11.38 -6.90
CA ALA A 123 7.07 12.13 -6.71
C ALA A 123 7.13 12.80 -5.32
N VAL A 124 6.01 13.39 -4.85
CA VAL A 124 5.91 13.96 -3.50
C VAL A 124 6.04 12.89 -2.44
N PHE A 125 5.32 11.76 -2.58
CA PHE A 125 5.45 10.61 -1.70
C PHE A 125 6.91 10.17 -1.56
N ARG A 126 7.58 9.92 -2.69
CA ARG A 126 8.99 9.52 -2.71
C ARG A 126 9.87 10.51 -1.96
N LYS A 127 9.72 11.81 -2.22
CA LYS A 127 10.53 12.86 -1.60
C LYS A 127 10.35 12.93 -0.09
N VAL A 128 9.10 12.86 0.39
CA VAL A 128 8.78 12.87 1.82
C VAL A 128 9.26 11.60 2.50
N MET A 129 8.87 10.45 1.95
CA MET A 129 9.17 9.16 2.56
C MET A 129 10.68 8.85 2.58
N SER A 130 11.41 9.15 1.51
CA SER A 130 12.87 8.96 1.52
C SER A 130 13.56 9.82 2.59
N ALA A 131 13.07 11.03 2.84
CA ALA A 131 13.64 11.90 3.86
C ALA A 131 13.41 11.38 5.30
N ILE A 132 12.19 10.93 5.61
CA ILE A 132 11.86 10.44 6.95
C ILE A 132 12.37 9.01 7.22
N HIS A 133 12.84 8.30 6.19
CA HIS A 133 13.43 6.96 6.32
C HIS A 133 14.97 6.96 6.27
N ALA A 134 15.61 8.12 6.14
CA ALA A 134 17.06 8.21 5.90
C ALA A 134 17.91 7.45 6.95
N ASP A 135 17.46 7.44 8.20
CA ASP A 135 18.14 6.80 9.33
C ASP A 135 17.46 5.51 9.81
N LEU A 136 16.44 5.02 9.06
CA LEU A 136 15.74 3.79 9.42
C LEU A 136 16.36 2.59 8.71
N PRO A 137 16.56 1.46 9.42
CA PRO A 137 17.03 0.25 8.79
C PRO A 137 15.99 -0.31 7.81
N ASP A 138 16.47 -0.99 6.77
CA ASP A 138 15.57 -1.72 5.87
C ASP A 138 14.78 -2.77 6.64
N LYS A 139 13.50 -2.90 6.30
CA LYS A 139 12.56 -3.78 6.97
C LYS A 139 11.56 -4.34 5.97
N ASP A 140 11.37 -5.66 6.02
CA ASP A 140 10.34 -6.35 5.23
C ASP A 140 8.94 -6.14 5.81
N PHE A 141 7.94 -6.28 4.94
CA PHE A 141 6.56 -6.40 5.38
C PHE A 141 6.35 -7.69 6.15
N PHE A 142 5.32 -7.73 6.99
CA PHE A 142 4.99 -8.93 7.75
C PHE A 142 4.63 -10.10 6.84
N SER A 143 4.93 -11.29 7.30
CA SER A 143 4.47 -12.55 6.73
C SER A 143 3.59 -13.28 7.74
N CYS A 144 2.66 -14.10 7.29
CA CYS A 144 1.79 -14.87 8.17
C CYS A 144 1.66 -16.32 7.70
N ALA A 145 1.29 -17.19 8.63
CA ALA A 145 0.91 -18.55 8.30
C ALA A 145 -0.40 -18.60 7.49
N GLY A 146 -0.63 -19.69 6.76
CA GLY A 146 -1.85 -19.87 5.97
C GLY A 146 -1.78 -19.27 4.56
N LEU A 147 -0.60 -18.88 4.10
CA LEU A 147 -0.33 -18.52 2.72
C LEU A 147 0.44 -19.61 2.01
N THR A 148 0.16 -19.78 0.73
CA THR A 148 0.91 -20.69 -0.16
C THR A 148 1.11 -20.06 -1.53
N SER A 149 2.17 -20.49 -2.21
CA SER A 149 2.44 -20.08 -3.59
C SER A 149 1.99 -21.17 -4.54
N VAL A 150 1.21 -20.79 -5.55
CA VAL A 150 0.71 -21.70 -6.56
C VAL A 150 1.07 -21.21 -7.96
N ALA A 151 1.35 -22.15 -8.87
CA ALA A 151 1.53 -21.84 -10.29
C ALA A 151 0.15 -21.66 -10.95
N VAL A 152 -0.12 -20.49 -11.50
CA VAL A 152 -1.39 -20.15 -12.14
C VAL A 152 -1.19 -19.73 -13.59
N CYS A 153 -2.21 -19.94 -14.38
CA CYS A 153 -2.23 -19.50 -15.78
C CYS A 153 -2.65 -18.03 -15.86
N ALA A 154 -1.86 -17.21 -16.55
CA ALA A 154 -2.12 -15.78 -16.72
C ALA A 154 -3.43 -15.47 -17.47
N ASP A 155 -3.93 -16.39 -18.29
CA ASP A 155 -5.13 -16.18 -19.07
C ASP A 155 -6.41 -16.59 -18.31
N SER A 156 -6.37 -17.67 -17.52
CA SER A 156 -7.54 -18.20 -16.80
C SER A 156 -7.58 -17.88 -15.31
N GLY A 157 -6.43 -17.58 -14.71
CA GLY A 157 -6.29 -17.46 -13.25
C GLY A 157 -6.38 -18.79 -12.49
N MET A 158 -6.58 -19.92 -13.18
CA MET A 158 -6.65 -21.26 -12.59
C MET A 158 -5.24 -21.86 -12.48
N LEU A 159 -5.12 -23.01 -11.81
CA LEU A 159 -3.86 -23.75 -11.76
C LEU A 159 -3.28 -23.95 -13.17
N ALA A 160 -1.99 -23.68 -13.30
CA ALA A 160 -1.31 -23.83 -14.58
C ALA A 160 -1.20 -25.31 -15.00
N SER A 161 -1.42 -25.55 -16.27
CA SER A 161 -1.16 -26.84 -16.93
C SER A 161 0.12 -26.79 -17.77
N GLU A 162 0.58 -27.93 -18.28
CA GLU A 162 1.70 -27.99 -19.22
C GLU A 162 1.47 -27.11 -20.45
N ASN A 163 0.23 -27.03 -20.96
CA ASN A 163 -0.12 -26.21 -22.10
C ASN A 163 0.10 -24.70 -21.83
N CYS A 164 -0.03 -24.26 -20.57
CA CYS A 164 0.24 -22.86 -20.20
C CYS A 164 1.74 -22.54 -20.29
N ALA A 165 2.61 -23.52 -20.02
CA ALA A 165 4.06 -23.34 -20.12
C ALA A 165 4.54 -23.36 -21.58
N LEU A 166 3.83 -24.10 -22.45
CA LEU A 166 4.17 -24.33 -23.85
C LEU A 166 3.38 -23.42 -24.83
N ASP A 167 2.71 -22.38 -24.33
CA ASP A 167 1.92 -21.47 -25.18
C ASP A 167 2.82 -20.80 -26.24
N VAL A 168 2.31 -20.71 -27.48
CA VAL A 168 3.04 -20.13 -28.61
C VAL A 168 3.40 -18.65 -28.42
N ARG A 169 2.72 -17.96 -27.52
CA ARG A 169 2.98 -16.56 -27.14
C ARG A 169 4.08 -16.42 -26.08
N GLY A 170 4.65 -17.54 -25.62
CA GLY A 170 5.54 -17.65 -24.49
C GLY A 170 4.83 -18.17 -23.24
N SER A 171 5.60 -18.60 -22.22
CA SER A 171 5.01 -19.14 -21.00
C SER A 171 3.95 -18.21 -20.40
N ARG A 172 2.78 -18.79 -20.12
CA ARG A 172 1.65 -18.14 -19.45
C ARG A 172 1.55 -18.53 -17.99
N VAL A 173 2.61 -19.13 -17.43
CA VAL A 173 2.68 -19.54 -16.03
C VAL A 173 3.32 -18.42 -15.21
N TYR A 174 2.68 -18.05 -14.10
CA TYR A 174 3.26 -17.20 -13.07
C TYR A 174 2.93 -17.77 -11.68
N THR A 175 3.71 -17.36 -10.69
CA THR A 175 3.50 -17.75 -9.30
C THR A 175 2.61 -16.71 -8.61
N ALA A 176 1.48 -17.16 -8.08
CA ALA A 176 0.56 -16.34 -7.28
C ALA A 176 0.64 -16.72 -5.80
N LEU A 177 0.60 -15.71 -4.92
CA LEU A 177 0.42 -15.91 -3.49
C LEU A 177 -1.07 -15.97 -3.18
N VAL A 178 -1.52 -17.04 -2.53
CA VAL A 178 -2.93 -17.28 -2.20
C VAL A 178 -3.09 -17.75 -0.75
N ALA A 179 -4.29 -17.60 -0.21
CA ALA A 179 -4.62 -18.25 1.07
C ALA A 179 -4.71 -19.77 0.85
N ALA A 180 -4.07 -20.54 1.73
CA ALA A 180 -3.96 -21.99 1.58
C ALA A 180 -5.33 -22.70 1.63
N ASP A 181 -6.29 -22.12 2.35
CA ASP A 181 -7.67 -22.60 2.46
C ASP A 181 -8.54 -22.21 1.26
N ASN A 182 -8.01 -21.41 0.34
CA ASN A 182 -8.70 -20.93 -0.87
C ASN A 182 -7.81 -21.04 -2.13
N ALA A 183 -6.85 -21.97 -2.12
CA ALA A 183 -6.06 -22.27 -3.30
C ALA A 183 -6.94 -22.88 -4.39
N PRO A 184 -6.78 -22.52 -5.69
CA PRO A 184 -7.56 -23.06 -6.79
C PRO A 184 -7.35 -24.55 -7.04
#